data_35023ed9b64e81588a7a07349217a16a
#
_entry.id   35023ed9b64e81588a7a07349217a16a
#
_cell.length_a   1.000
_cell.length_b   1.000
_cell.length_c   1.000
_cell.angle_alpha   90.00
_cell.angle_beta   90.00
_cell.angle_gamma   90.00
#
_symmetry.space_group_name_H-M   'P 1'
#
loop_
_entity.id
_entity.type
_entity.pdbx_description
1 polymer ?
#
loop_
_entity_poly.entity_id
_entity_poly.type
_entity_poly.pdbx_seq_one_letter_code
_entity_poly.pdbx_strand_id
1 'polypeptide(L)'
;MQNPYVASGEPCGSSSGSAVSVAANMVAVSLGTETDGSIICPADVNSVVGFKPTVGLTNRAGVIPISPRQDSVGYYKLHSFEIDY
;
A
#
# COMPACT_ATOMS: atom_id res chain seq x y z
N MET A 1 -7.44 -13.79 1.40
CA MET A 1 -7.70 -12.69 0.43
C MET A 1 -7.16 -13.11 -0.93
N GLN A 2 -7.81 -12.73 -1.99
CA GLN A 2 -7.41 -13.11 -3.34
C GLN A 2 -6.93 -11.89 -4.13
N ASN A 3 -5.97 -12.13 -5.06
CA ASN A 3 -5.59 -11.15 -6.04
C ASN A 3 -6.77 -10.89 -7.00
N PRO A 4 -7.21 -9.63 -7.23
CA PRO A 4 -8.39 -9.35 -8.05
C PRO A 4 -8.20 -9.63 -9.54
N TYR A 5 -6.96 -9.77 -10.02
CA TYR A 5 -6.66 -10.07 -11.43
C TYR A 5 -6.38 -11.55 -11.68
N VAL A 6 -5.81 -12.24 -10.70
CA VAL A 6 -5.43 -13.65 -10.80
C VAL A 6 -5.92 -14.39 -9.56
N ALA A 7 -6.98 -15.18 -9.70
CA ALA A 7 -7.62 -15.86 -8.57
C ALA A 7 -6.69 -16.80 -7.79
N SER A 8 -5.70 -17.39 -8.45
CA SER A 8 -4.66 -18.22 -7.84
C SER A 8 -3.45 -17.42 -7.33
N GLY A 9 -3.41 -16.12 -7.62
CA GLY A 9 -2.31 -15.23 -7.25
C GLY A 9 -2.40 -14.78 -5.81
N GLU A 10 -1.26 -14.74 -5.14
CA GLU A 10 -1.19 -14.20 -3.80
C GLU A 10 -1.23 -12.66 -3.84
N PRO A 11 -1.98 -12.00 -2.93
CA PRO A 11 -2.08 -10.54 -2.91
C PRO A 11 -0.88 -9.85 -2.24
N CYS A 12 0.06 -10.63 -1.70
CA CYS A 12 1.17 -10.15 -0.86
C CYS A 12 0.67 -9.36 0.37
N GLY A 13 1.53 -8.99 1.26
CA GLY A 13 1.20 -8.28 2.49
C GLY A 13 2.34 -7.35 2.98
N SER A 14 2.04 -6.74 4.10
CA SER A 14 0.90 -6.90 5.01
C SER A 14 -0.29 -5.97 4.68
N SER A 15 -0.12 -4.92 3.89
CA SER A 15 -1.22 -4.00 3.50
C SER A 15 -2.03 -4.52 2.30
N SER A 16 -2.26 -5.84 2.24
CA SER A 16 -2.94 -6.50 1.12
C SER A 16 -4.37 -6.00 0.89
N GLY A 17 -5.16 -5.82 1.95
CA GLY A 17 -6.53 -5.31 1.84
C GLY A 17 -6.61 -3.92 1.24
N SER A 18 -5.69 -3.05 1.60
CA SER A 18 -5.60 -1.70 1.05
C SER A 18 -5.31 -1.71 -0.44
N ALA A 19 -4.33 -2.51 -0.88
CA ALA A 19 -3.99 -2.64 -2.30
C ALA A 19 -5.14 -3.28 -3.09
N VAL A 20 -5.72 -4.37 -2.59
CA VAL A 20 -6.83 -5.07 -3.25
C VAL A 20 -8.07 -4.18 -3.38
N SER A 21 -8.40 -3.37 -2.37
CA SER A 21 -9.55 -2.47 -2.44
C SER A 21 -9.43 -1.42 -3.54
N VAL A 22 -8.24 -0.92 -3.79
CA VAL A 22 -7.95 -0.02 -4.91
C VAL A 22 -7.96 -0.77 -6.24
N ALA A 23 -7.31 -1.94 -6.31
CA ALA A 23 -7.26 -2.76 -7.51
C ALA A 23 -8.66 -3.22 -7.96
N ALA A 24 -9.53 -3.53 -7.02
CA ALA A 24 -10.93 -3.91 -7.27
C ALA A 24 -11.87 -2.71 -7.52
N ASN A 25 -11.33 -1.51 -7.59
CA ASN A 25 -12.08 -0.27 -7.81
C ASN A 25 -13.17 0.00 -6.74
N MET A 26 -12.91 -0.44 -5.52
CA MET A 26 -13.83 -0.21 -4.39
C MET A 26 -13.64 1.19 -3.78
N VAL A 27 -12.40 1.69 -3.84
CA VAL A 27 -12.01 3.02 -3.34
C VAL A 27 -11.02 3.67 -4.30
N ALA A 28 -10.99 4.99 -4.33
CA ALA A 28 -10.06 5.75 -5.19
C ALA A 28 -8.62 5.70 -4.66
N VAL A 29 -8.47 5.80 -3.35
CA VAL A 29 -7.19 5.73 -2.64
C VAL A 29 -7.37 4.95 -1.34
N SER A 30 -6.29 4.35 -0.85
CA SER A 30 -6.26 3.70 0.46
C SER A 30 -4.90 3.90 1.12
N LEU A 31 -4.86 3.80 2.43
CA LEU A 31 -3.62 3.89 3.20
C LEU A 31 -3.05 2.51 3.48
N GLY A 32 -1.73 2.45 3.57
CA GLY A 32 -1.00 1.27 4.00
C GLY A 32 0.16 1.66 4.90
N THR A 33 0.74 0.66 5.55
CA THR A 33 1.94 0.83 6.37
C THR A 33 3.03 -0.11 5.90
N GLU A 34 4.26 0.33 5.93
CA GLU A 34 5.39 -0.49 5.56
C GLU A 34 6.55 -0.34 6.53
N THR A 35 7.04 -1.48 6.95
CA THR A 35 8.34 -1.61 7.60
C THR A 35 9.35 -2.16 6.61
N ASP A 36 8.95 -3.23 5.89
CA ASP A 36 9.76 -3.90 4.86
C ASP A 36 8.81 -4.54 3.83
N GLY A 37 8.60 -3.90 2.70
CA GLY A 37 7.84 -4.42 1.57
C GLY A 37 6.31 -4.36 1.67
N SER A 38 5.74 -3.99 2.83
CA SER A 38 4.29 -4.14 3.08
C SER A 38 3.38 -3.16 2.35
N ILE A 39 3.91 -2.17 1.66
CA ILE A 39 3.21 -1.33 0.66
C ILE A 39 3.63 -1.74 -0.74
N ILE A 40 4.94 -1.84 -0.97
CA ILE A 40 5.50 -2.05 -2.31
C ILE A 40 5.14 -3.42 -2.86
N CYS A 41 5.22 -4.49 -2.06
CA CYS A 41 4.87 -5.83 -2.53
C CYS A 41 3.39 -5.97 -2.91
N PRO A 42 2.42 -5.56 -2.07
CA PRO A 42 1.02 -5.59 -2.49
C PRO A 42 0.72 -4.69 -3.69
N ALA A 43 1.41 -3.56 -3.84
CA ALA A 43 1.24 -2.70 -5.01
C ALA A 43 1.65 -3.41 -6.30
N ASP A 44 2.81 -4.02 -6.30
CA ASP A 44 3.36 -4.73 -7.46
C ASP A 44 2.44 -5.86 -7.93
N VAL A 45 2.10 -6.78 -7.03
CA VAL A 45 1.33 -7.98 -7.41
C VAL A 45 -0.15 -7.72 -7.70
N ASN A 46 -0.70 -6.60 -7.24
CA ASN A 46 -2.09 -6.19 -7.49
C ASN A 46 -2.21 -5.10 -8.56
N SER A 47 -1.13 -4.76 -9.25
CA SER A 47 -1.10 -3.80 -10.37
C SER A 47 -1.67 -2.42 -9.99
N VAL A 48 -1.31 -1.93 -8.84
CA VAL A 48 -1.65 -0.58 -8.36
C VAL A 48 -0.40 0.23 -8.08
N VAL A 49 -0.53 1.55 -8.04
CA VAL A 49 0.55 2.42 -7.61
C VAL A 49 0.59 2.45 -6.09
N GLY A 50 1.71 2.01 -5.51
CA GLY A 50 1.99 2.12 -4.08
C GLY A 50 3.09 3.16 -3.85
N PHE A 51 2.87 4.05 -2.90
CA PHE A 51 3.84 5.06 -2.51
C PHE A 51 4.25 4.86 -1.06
N LYS A 52 5.52 4.52 -0.86
CA LYS A 52 6.14 4.46 0.46
C LYS A 52 7.04 5.69 0.64
N PRO A 53 6.65 6.64 1.49
CA PRO A 53 7.44 7.84 1.72
C PRO A 53 8.68 7.55 2.58
N THR A 54 9.56 8.53 2.63
CA THR A 54 10.68 8.54 3.57
C THR A 54 10.15 8.46 5.00
N VAL A 55 10.79 7.65 5.83
CA VAL A 55 10.44 7.52 7.26
C VAL A 55 10.48 8.90 7.93
N GLY A 56 9.42 9.23 8.64
CA GLY A 56 9.25 10.52 9.32
C GLY A 56 8.59 11.62 8.49
N LEU A 57 8.39 11.39 7.18
CA LEU A 57 7.68 12.36 6.33
C LEU A 57 6.17 12.38 6.60
N THR A 58 5.59 11.24 6.92
CA THR A 58 4.17 11.09 7.26
C THR A 58 4.00 10.78 8.73
N ASN A 59 2.88 11.24 9.30
CA ASN A 59 2.56 11.01 10.71
C ASN A 59 2.29 9.51 10.95
N ARG A 60 2.85 8.97 12.02
CA ARG A 60 2.71 7.57 12.45
C ARG A 60 1.86 7.41 13.72
N ALA A 61 1.19 8.47 14.18
CA ALA A 61 0.32 8.40 15.36
C ALA A 61 -0.83 7.40 15.10
N GLY A 62 -1.05 6.49 16.03
CA GLY A 62 -2.06 5.43 15.91
C GLY A 62 -1.60 4.19 15.14
N VAL A 63 -0.41 4.20 14.56
CA VAL A 63 0.18 3.01 13.93
C VAL A 63 0.85 2.15 14.99
N ILE A 64 0.56 0.84 14.95
CA ILE A 64 1.24 -0.13 15.82
C ILE A 64 2.68 -0.27 15.33
N PRO A 65 3.70 0.06 16.13
CA PRO A 65 5.08 0.05 15.69
C PRO A 65 5.61 -1.37 15.53
N ILE A 66 6.40 -1.58 14.46
CA ILE A 66 7.23 -2.77 14.27
C ILE A 66 8.69 -2.38 14.44
N SER A 67 9.16 -1.42 13.65
CA SER A 67 10.49 -0.84 13.76
C SER A 67 10.42 0.67 13.54
N PRO A 68 10.55 1.48 14.59
CA PRO A 68 10.44 2.94 14.48
C PRO A 68 11.41 3.60 13.49
N ARG A 69 12.50 2.91 13.15
CA ARG A 69 13.48 3.39 12.17
C ARG A 69 13.07 3.13 10.72
N GLN A 70 12.10 2.21 10.51
CA GLN A 70 11.71 1.73 9.18
C GLN A 70 10.24 1.96 8.88
N ASP A 71 9.38 2.05 9.90
CA ASP A 71 7.94 2.17 9.73
C ASP A 71 7.56 3.47 9.01
N SER A 72 6.70 3.36 8.01
CA SER A 72 6.13 4.49 7.31
C SER A 72 4.66 4.25 6.97
N VAL A 73 3.90 5.33 6.83
CA VAL A 73 2.53 5.33 6.32
C VAL A 73 2.56 5.86 4.90
N GLY A 74 2.01 5.11 3.97
CA GLY A 74 1.91 5.48 2.57
C GLY A 74 0.50 5.24 2.02
N TYR A 75 0.39 5.20 0.71
CA TYR A 75 -0.92 5.06 0.06
C TYR A 75 -0.86 4.28 -1.24
N TYR A 76 -2.04 3.85 -1.69
CA TYR A 76 -2.28 3.22 -2.98
C TYR A 76 -3.26 4.01 -3.82
N LYS A 77 -3.09 3.93 -5.16
CA LYS A 77 -4.03 4.45 -6.16
C LYS A 77 -3.93 3.65 -7.46
N LEU A 78 -4.96 3.70 -8.32
CA LEU A 78 -4.99 2.92 -9.57
C LEU A 78 -4.04 3.46 -10.65
N HIS A 79 -3.91 4.77 -10.80
CA HIS A 79 -3.13 5.39 -11.87
C HIS A 79 -2.23 6.48 -11.33
N SER A 80 -1.12 6.70 -12.04
CA SER A 80 -0.27 7.86 -11.86
C SER A 80 -0.97 9.11 -12.42
N PHE A 81 -1.99 9.62 -11.71
CA PHE A 81 -2.26 11.04 -11.86
C PHE A 81 -1.03 11.77 -11.32
N GLU A 82 -0.48 12.67 -12.13
CA GLU A 82 0.52 13.59 -11.63
C GLU A 82 -0.08 14.27 -10.41
N ILE A 83 0.54 14.05 -9.27
CA ILE A 83 0.28 14.88 -8.12
C ILE A 83 1.14 16.11 -8.41
N ASP A 84 0.51 17.18 -8.91
CA ASP A 84 1.15 18.48 -8.93
C ASP A 84 1.45 18.85 -7.47
N TYR A 85 2.74 18.87 -7.17
CA TYR A 85 3.23 19.31 -5.87
C TYR A 85 3.15 20.83 -5.78
#